data_aa771b80c60a244ee7d7e540618f3e7a
#
_entry.id   aa771b80c60a244ee7d7e540618f3e7a
#
_cell.length_a   1.000
_cell.length_b   1.000
_cell.length_c   1.000
_cell.angle_alpha   90.00
_cell.angle_beta   90.00
_cell.angle_gamma   90.00
#
_symmetry.space_group_name_H-M   'P 1'
#
loop_
_entity.id
_entity.type
_entity.pdbx_description
1 polymer ?
#
loop_
_entity_poly.entity_id
_entity_poly.type
_entity_poly.pdbx_seq_one_letter_code
_entity_poly.pdbx_strand_id
1 'polypeptide(L)'
;LLGMILMESNRISDTHADGGERITVRRVKSVCTSAIGRLQSELFDLGAELACPPDKIPEFMELIDQEDSDRLCEEMDTWNEELSPLESFILPTGSGAISALHLARTVTRRLERSMVGIVDEIRPVVLQYVNRLSDWLFVLTRWITLRLGEDETLWVPKGKRDASASEMTRRQKANQ
;
A
#
# COMPACT_ATOMS: atom_id res chain seq x y z
N LEU A 1 -4.53 6.42 9.80
CA LEU A 1 -3.63 5.33 9.36
C LEU A 1 -2.43 5.86 8.59
N LEU A 2 -2.61 6.70 7.55
CA LEU A 2 -1.49 7.24 6.76
C LEU A 2 -0.45 7.98 7.63
N GLY A 3 -0.90 8.76 8.61
CA GLY A 3 0.00 9.37 9.60
C GLY A 3 0.81 8.36 10.43
N MET A 4 0.26 7.18 10.70
CA MET A 4 1.02 6.10 11.37
C MET A 4 2.11 5.56 10.45
N ILE A 5 1.84 5.40 9.16
CA ILE A 5 2.85 4.97 8.18
C ILE A 5 4.02 5.97 8.16
N LEU A 6 3.72 7.27 8.10
CA LEU A 6 4.74 8.33 8.14
C LEU A 6 5.55 8.28 9.45
N MET A 7 4.89 8.14 10.57
CA MET A 7 5.56 8.05 11.87
C MET A 7 6.49 6.84 11.94
N GLU A 8 6.01 5.67 11.54
CA GLU A 8 6.79 4.45 11.57
C GLU A 8 7.92 4.45 10.53
N SER A 9 7.69 4.99 9.33
CA SER A 9 8.74 5.13 8.33
C SER A 9 9.89 6.05 8.81
N ASN A 10 9.57 7.11 9.53
CA ASN A 10 10.58 8.00 10.11
C ASN A 10 11.38 7.35 11.26
N ARG A 11 10.82 6.33 11.92
CA ARG A 11 11.50 5.58 12.98
C ARG A 11 12.47 4.50 12.47
N ILE A 12 12.44 4.19 11.16
CA ILE A 12 13.37 3.22 10.58
C ILE A 12 14.80 3.71 10.84
N SER A 13 15.63 2.86 11.45
CA SER A 13 17.04 3.16 11.68
C SER A 13 17.80 3.20 10.36
N ASP A 14 18.77 4.09 10.23
CA ASP A 14 19.65 4.15 9.06
C ASP A 14 20.49 2.87 8.88
N THR A 15 20.51 1.99 9.88
CA THR A 15 21.20 0.69 9.85
C THR A 15 20.24 -0.48 9.77
N HIS A 16 18.95 -0.24 9.51
CA HIS A 16 17.93 -1.29 9.51
C HIS A 16 18.08 -2.26 8.34
N ALA A 17 18.46 -1.74 7.16
CA ALA A 17 18.63 -2.58 5.99
C ALA A 17 19.85 -3.51 6.14
N ASP A 18 19.72 -4.76 5.70
CA ASP A 18 20.85 -5.68 5.56
C ASP A 18 21.92 -5.04 4.68
N GLY A 19 23.15 -4.93 5.23
CA GLY A 19 24.24 -4.25 4.56
C GLY A 19 24.39 -2.76 4.90
N GLY A 20 23.52 -2.21 5.73
CA GLY A 20 23.66 -0.86 6.30
C GLY A 20 23.61 0.29 5.28
N GLU A 21 22.91 0.10 4.17
CA GLU A 21 22.81 1.11 3.13
C GLU A 21 21.88 2.25 3.54
N ARG A 22 22.46 3.28 4.15
CA ARG A 22 21.75 4.54 4.49
C ARG A 22 20.96 5.13 3.31
N ILE A 23 21.45 4.93 2.07
CA ILE A 23 20.79 5.41 0.84
C ILE A 23 19.44 4.73 0.66
N THR A 24 19.36 3.41 0.89
CA THR A 24 18.10 2.64 0.78
C THR A 24 17.05 3.10 1.79
N VAL A 25 17.42 3.27 3.05
CA VAL A 25 16.52 3.75 4.09
C VAL A 25 16.04 5.18 3.81
N ARG A 26 16.94 6.06 3.36
CA ARG A 26 16.55 7.42 2.95
C ARG A 26 15.59 7.42 1.78
N ARG A 27 15.77 6.53 0.80
CA ARG A 27 14.85 6.39 -0.33
C ARG A 27 13.47 5.94 0.14
N VAL A 28 13.39 4.96 1.04
CA VAL A 28 12.12 4.50 1.65
C VAL A 28 11.43 5.67 2.38
N LYS A 29 12.16 6.38 3.24
CA LYS A 29 11.60 7.55 3.97
C LYS A 29 11.11 8.63 3.02
N SER A 30 11.88 8.94 1.97
CA SER A 30 11.52 9.95 0.97
C SER A 30 10.24 9.56 0.22
N VAL A 31 10.16 8.32 -0.28
CA VAL A 31 8.97 7.80 -0.96
C VAL A 31 7.77 7.83 -0.04
N CYS A 32 7.89 7.33 1.20
CA CYS A 32 6.79 7.39 2.16
C CYS A 32 6.34 8.83 2.43
N THR A 33 7.26 9.75 2.66
CA THR A 33 6.92 11.14 2.97
C THR A 33 6.18 11.81 1.80
N SER A 34 6.69 11.66 0.59
CA SER A 34 6.11 12.29 -0.60
C SER A 34 4.76 11.66 -0.96
N ALA A 35 4.73 10.34 -1.13
CA ALA A 35 3.53 9.64 -1.61
C ALA A 35 2.41 9.62 -0.57
N ILE A 36 2.72 9.35 0.70
CA ILE A 36 1.69 9.34 1.76
C ILE A 36 1.17 10.76 2.04
N GLY A 37 2.03 11.78 1.96
CA GLY A 37 1.60 13.17 2.09
C GLY A 37 0.60 13.58 1.00
N ARG A 38 0.87 13.22 -0.25
CA ARG A 38 -0.05 13.38 -1.37
C ARG A 38 -1.37 12.65 -1.13
N LEU A 39 -1.32 11.36 -0.82
CA LEU A 39 -2.51 10.54 -0.55
C LEU A 39 -3.37 11.07 0.60
N GLN A 40 -2.79 11.73 1.59
CA GLN A 40 -3.59 12.36 2.66
C GLN A 40 -4.47 13.48 2.10
N SER A 41 -3.97 14.30 1.18
CA SER A 41 -4.74 15.34 0.50
C SER A 41 -5.78 14.73 -0.44
N GLU A 42 -5.38 13.82 -1.34
CA GLU A 42 -6.28 13.14 -2.28
C GLU A 42 -7.44 12.43 -1.56
N LEU A 43 -7.20 11.77 -0.43
CA LEU A 43 -8.26 11.13 0.35
C LEU A 43 -9.15 12.11 1.12
N PHE A 44 -8.65 13.30 1.42
CA PHE A 44 -9.48 14.37 1.97
C PHE A 44 -10.43 14.92 0.91
N ASP A 45 -9.92 15.16 -0.31
CA ASP A 45 -10.70 15.61 -1.46
C ASP A 45 -11.75 14.56 -1.86
N LEU A 46 -11.34 13.28 -1.93
CA LEU A 46 -12.25 12.15 -2.13
C LEU A 46 -13.38 12.11 -1.08
N GLY A 47 -13.04 12.31 0.19
CA GLY A 47 -14.02 12.34 1.26
C GLY A 47 -14.99 13.50 1.15
N ALA A 48 -14.51 14.66 0.72
CA ALA A 48 -15.35 15.83 0.47
C ALA A 48 -16.30 15.61 -0.71
N GLU A 49 -15.81 15.00 -1.81
CA GLU A 49 -16.65 14.62 -2.95
C GLU A 49 -17.74 13.65 -2.54
N LEU A 50 -17.41 12.57 -1.83
CA LEU A 50 -18.37 11.55 -1.40
C LEU A 50 -19.39 12.05 -0.36
N ALA A 51 -19.10 13.16 0.31
CA ALA A 51 -20.03 13.81 1.23
C ALA A 51 -21.03 14.73 0.54
N CYS A 52 -20.83 15.05 -0.73
CA CYS A 52 -21.70 15.90 -1.52
C CYS A 52 -22.63 15.05 -2.40
N PRO A 53 -23.94 15.36 -2.50
CA PRO A 53 -24.77 14.79 -3.55
C PRO A 53 -24.17 15.13 -4.93
N PRO A 54 -24.20 14.21 -5.91
CA PRO A 54 -23.55 14.40 -7.21
C PRO A 54 -24.00 15.68 -7.96
N ASP A 55 -25.25 16.07 -7.79
CA ASP A 55 -25.87 17.28 -8.36
C ASP A 55 -25.52 18.58 -7.61
N LYS A 56 -24.81 18.49 -6.49
CA LYS A 56 -24.46 19.62 -5.61
C LYS A 56 -22.96 19.77 -5.36
N ILE A 57 -22.12 19.07 -6.12
CA ILE A 57 -20.67 19.25 -6.03
C ILE A 57 -20.33 20.69 -6.50
N PRO A 58 -19.65 21.48 -5.65
CA PRO A 58 -19.27 22.85 -6.02
C PRO A 58 -18.28 22.86 -7.18
N GLU A 59 -18.44 23.79 -8.13
CA GLU A 59 -17.57 23.93 -9.31
C GLU A 59 -16.08 24.22 -8.98
N PHE A 60 -15.82 24.77 -7.79
CA PHE A 60 -14.45 25.05 -7.32
C PHE A 60 -13.76 23.85 -6.66
N MET A 61 -14.46 22.75 -6.48
CA MET A 61 -13.89 21.56 -5.83
C MET A 61 -13.02 20.80 -6.83
N GLU A 62 -11.75 20.64 -6.49
CA GLU A 62 -10.85 19.72 -7.19
C GLU A 62 -11.29 18.28 -6.88
N LEU A 63 -11.54 17.50 -7.90
CA LEU A 63 -12.07 16.14 -7.78
C LEU A 63 -11.01 15.13 -8.19
N ILE A 64 -11.04 13.97 -7.59
CA ILE A 64 -10.23 12.83 -8.04
C ILE A 64 -10.54 12.54 -9.52
N ASP A 65 -9.50 12.42 -10.31
CA ASP A 65 -9.61 12.18 -11.75
C ASP A 65 -8.81 10.94 -12.23
N GLN A 66 -8.74 10.75 -13.53
CA GLN A 66 -8.05 9.62 -14.13
C GLN A 66 -6.53 9.73 -13.93
N GLU A 67 -5.97 10.95 -13.94
CA GLU A 67 -4.53 11.18 -13.78
C GLU A 67 -4.06 10.73 -12.39
N ASP A 68 -4.89 10.89 -11.35
CA ASP A 68 -4.58 10.39 -10.00
C ASP A 68 -4.50 8.87 -9.97
N SER A 69 -5.41 8.18 -10.66
CA SER A 69 -5.40 6.72 -10.79
C SER A 69 -4.20 6.24 -11.61
N ASP A 70 -3.88 6.92 -12.70
CA ASP A 70 -2.76 6.59 -13.59
C ASP A 70 -1.43 6.76 -12.86
N ARG A 71 -1.28 7.81 -12.04
CA ARG A 71 -0.11 8.02 -11.18
C ARG A 71 0.11 6.87 -10.21
N LEU A 72 -0.94 6.34 -9.59
CA LEU A 72 -0.81 5.15 -8.73
C LEU A 72 -0.31 3.94 -9.53
N CYS A 73 -0.76 3.76 -10.79
CA CYS A 73 -0.30 2.68 -11.65
C CYS A 73 1.18 2.84 -12.00
N GLU A 74 1.62 4.03 -12.41
CA GLU A 74 3.01 4.32 -12.77
C GLU A 74 3.98 4.09 -11.59
N GLU A 75 3.58 4.50 -10.39
CA GLU A 75 4.37 4.23 -9.18
C GLU A 75 4.47 2.73 -8.88
N MET A 76 3.37 1.98 -9.02
CA MET A 76 3.36 0.52 -8.85
C MET A 76 4.25 -0.17 -9.87
N ASP A 77 4.18 0.24 -11.14
CA ASP A 77 4.99 -0.33 -12.22
C ASP A 77 6.48 -0.14 -11.93
N THR A 78 6.88 1.07 -11.51
CA THR A 78 8.25 1.38 -11.11
C THR A 78 8.75 0.46 -9.98
N TRP A 79 7.93 0.20 -8.97
CA TRP A 79 8.32 -0.69 -7.87
C TRP A 79 8.31 -2.16 -8.25
N ASN A 80 7.39 -2.56 -9.14
CA ASN A 80 7.28 -3.94 -9.61
C ASN A 80 8.49 -4.38 -10.43
N GLU A 81 9.22 -3.47 -11.10
CA GLU A 81 10.48 -3.79 -11.79
C GLU A 81 11.52 -4.38 -10.84
N GLU A 82 11.49 -4.01 -9.56
CA GLU A 82 12.42 -4.49 -8.54
C GLU A 82 11.92 -5.73 -7.79
N LEU A 83 10.63 -6.05 -7.90
CA LEU A 83 9.98 -7.10 -7.13
C LEU A 83 10.01 -8.44 -7.88
N SER A 84 10.31 -9.50 -7.15
CA SER A 84 10.14 -10.86 -7.69
C SER A 84 8.66 -11.19 -7.88
N PRO A 85 8.30 -12.08 -8.84
CA PRO A 85 6.93 -12.55 -9.02
C PRO A 85 6.34 -13.08 -7.71
N LEU A 86 5.03 -12.87 -7.54
CA LEU A 86 4.29 -13.34 -6.37
C LEU A 86 4.03 -14.85 -6.49
N GLU A 87 4.54 -15.64 -5.55
CA GLU A 87 4.39 -17.10 -5.55
C GLU A 87 3.22 -17.59 -4.69
N SER A 88 2.83 -16.81 -3.67
CA SER A 88 1.74 -17.13 -2.75
C SER A 88 1.19 -15.84 -2.14
N PHE A 89 0.09 -15.94 -1.40
CA PHE A 89 -0.39 -14.82 -0.58
C PHE A 89 0.64 -14.49 0.50
N ILE A 90 0.77 -13.19 0.79
CA ILE A 90 1.64 -12.67 1.85
C ILE A 90 0.79 -12.40 3.08
N LEU A 91 1.23 -12.88 4.22
CA LEU A 91 0.61 -12.57 5.51
C LEU A 91 0.97 -11.14 5.95
N PRO A 92 0.06 -10.44 6.64
CA PRO A 92 0.24 -9.04 7.05
C PRO A 92 1.21 -8.95 8.26
N THR A 93 2.48 -9.24 8.03
CA THR A 93 3.58 -9.19 9.01
C THR A 93 4.65 -8.22 8.54
N GLY A 94 5.57 -7.83 9.41
CA GLY A 94 6.69 -6.93 9.13
C GLY A 94 6.88 -5.86 10.19
N SER A 95 7.89 -5.02 10.03
CA SER A 95 8.16 -3.88 10.90
C SER A 95 7.01 -2.86 10.92
N GLY A 96 7.07 -1.86 11.80
CA GLY A 96 5.96 -0.92 12.06
C GLY A 96 5.35 -0.30 10.80
N ALA A 97 6.18 0.21 9.88
CA ALA A 97 5.71 0.82 8.63
C ALA A 97 5.00 -0.21 7.72
N ILE A 98 5.57 -1.42 7.58
CA ILE A 98 5.02 -2.51 6.76
C ILE A 98 3.67 -2.96 7.33
N SER A 99 3.59 -3.20 8.65
CA SER A 99 2.34 -3.58 9.32
C SER A 99 1.26 -2.50 9.20
N ALA A 100 1.64 -1.22 9.29
CA ALA A 100 0.72 -0.10 9.13
C ALA A 100 0.16 0.00 7.69
N LEU A 101 0.98 -0.29 6.67
CA LEU A 101 0.57 -0.36 5.27
C LEU A 101 -0.42 -1.50 5.02
N HIS A 102 -0.18 -2.69 5.57
CA HIS A 102 -1.13 -3.80 5.49
C HIS A 102 -2.49 -3.44 6.13
N LEU A 103 -2.46 -2.75 7.27
CA LEU A 103 -3.69 -2.29 7.91
C LEU A 103 -4.40 -1.24 7.04
N ALA A 104 -3.67 -0.28 6.48
CA ALA A 104 -4.22 0.73 5.58
C ALA A 104 -4.89 0.06 4.36
N ARG A 105 -4.22 -0.91 3.73
CA ARG A 105 -4.79 -1.71 2.64
C ARG A 105 -6.10 -2.37 3.05
N THR A 106 -6.17 -2.97 4.22
CA THR A 106 -7.40 -3.65 4.69
C THR A 106 -8.56 -2.65 4.86
N VAL A 107 -8.27 -1.45 5.35
CA VAL A 107 -9.28 -0.37 5.49
C VAL A 107 -9.70 0.15 4.12
N THR A 108 -8.76 0.33 3.19
CA THR A 108 -9.06 0.74 1.80
C THR A 108 -9.96 -0.29 1.10
N ARG A 109 -9.67 -1.59 1.26
CA ARG A 109 -10.54 -2.67 0.75
C ARG A 109 -11.94 -2.65 1.37
N ARG A 110 -12.07 -2.29 2.66
CA ARG A 110 -13.38 -2.11 3.29
C ARG A 110 -14.12 -0.91 2.70
N LEU A 111 -13.43 0.22 2.48
CA LEU A 111 -14.00 1.40 1.81
C LEU A 111 -14.52 1.04 0.43
N GLU A 112 -13.70 0.40 -0.40
CA GLU A 112 -14.08 -0.07 -1.74
C GLU A 112 -15.38 -0.90 -1.72
N ARG A 113 -15.47 -1.90 -0.82
CA ARG A 113 -16.69 -2.71 -0.70
C ARG A 113 -17.92 -1.90 -0.27
N SER A 114 -17.73 -0.88 0.56
CA SER A 114 -18.84 0.02 0.94
C SER A 114 -19.30 0.85 -0.24
N MET A 115 -18.37 1.34 -1.08
CA MET A 115 -18.66 2.13 -2.28
C MET A 115 -19.38 1.34 -3.37
N VAL A 116 -19.12 0.04 -3.49
CA VAL A 116 -19.87 -0.84 -4.41
C VAL A 116 -21.37 -0.82 -4.14
N GLY A 117 -21.77 -0.65 -2.87
CA GLY A 117 -23.18 -0.54 -2.49
C GLY A 117 -23.90 0.73 -2.99
N ILE A 118 -23.13 1.75 -3.41
CA ILE A 118 -23.61 3.05 -3.91
C ILE A 118 -23.02 3.38 -5.28
N VAL A 119 -22.63 2.38 -6.06
CA VAL A 119 -21.87 2.58 -7.31
C VAL A 119 -22.61 3.47 -8.33
N ASP A 120 -23.93 3.44 -8.34
CA ASP A 120 -24.77 4.27 -9.22
C ASP A 120 -24.89 5.74 -8.75
N GLU A 121 -24.42 6.02 -7.52
CA GLU A 121 -24.50 7.36 -6.90
C GLU A 121 -23.13 8.08 -6.90
N ILE A 122 -22.07 7.41 -7.38
CA ILE A 122 -20.70 7.96 -7.40
C ILE A 122 -20.10 7.93 -8.79
N ARG A 123 -19.12 8.80 -9.05
CA ARG A 123 -18.38 8.76 -10.31
C ARG A 123 -17.53 7.48 -10.42
N PRO A 124 -17.52 6.78 -11.57
CA PRO A 124 -16.76 5.53 -11.74
C PRO A 124 -15.26 5.66 -11.43
N VAL A 125 -14.64 6.81 -11.74
CA VAL A 125 -13.22 7.08 -11.49
C VAL A 125 -12.88 7.02 -10.00
N VAL A 126 -13.80 7.42 -9.12
CA VAL A 126 -13.62 7.39 -7.67
C VAL A 126 -13.48 5.96 -7.15
N LEU A 127 -14.34 5.06 -7.62
CA LEU A 127 -14.23 3.64 -7.28
C LEU A 127 -12.96 3.00 -7.85
N GLN A 128 -12.60 3.37 -9.09
CA GLN A 128 -11.35 2.93 -9.72
C GLN A 128 -10.13 3.39 -8.92
N TYR A 129 -10.09 4.66 -8.49
CA TYR A 129 -9.01 5.19 -7.68
C TYR A 129 -8.84 4.41 -6.37
N VAL A 130 -9.92 4.17 -5.62
CA VAL A 130 -9.87 3.42 -4.36
C VAL A 130 -9.41 1.97 -4.57
N ASN A 131 -9.84 1.33 -5.67
CA ASN A 131 -9.35 0.01 -6.06
C ASN A 131 -7.84 0.04 -6.31
N ARG A 132 -7.34 0.98 -7.15
CA ARG A 132 -5.90 1.14 -7.42
C ARG A 132 -5.12 1.47 -6.16
N LEU A 133 -5.64 2.31 -5.28
CA LEU A 133 -5.01 2.62 -4.00
C LEU A 133 -4.79 1.37 -3.14
N SER A 134 -5.74 0.42 -3.16
CA SER A 134 -5.56 -0.84 -2.41
C SER A 134 -4.41 -1.69 -2.96
N ASP A 135 -4.22 -1.71 -4.28
CA ASP A 135 -3.12 -2.42 -4.94
C ASP A 135 -1.79 -1.68 -4.72
N TRP A 136 -1.82 -0.36 -4.81
CA TRP A 136 -0.67 0.51 -4.55
C TRP A 136 -0.10 0.30 -3.13
N LEU A 137 -0.97 0.27 -2.12
CA LEU A 137 -0.56 -0.01 -0.73
C LEU A 137 0.09 -1.40 -0.61
N PHE A 138 -0.39 -2.38 -1.35
CA PHE A 138 0.19 -3.72 -1.36
C PHE A 138 1.57 -3.75 -2.03
N VAL A 139 1.72 -3.13 -3.19
CA VAL A 139 3.00 -3.08 -3.91
C VAL A 139 4.03 -2.28 -3.13
N LEU A 140 3.65 -1.12 -2.56
CA LEU A 140 4.52 -0.34 -1.68
C LEU A 140 4.97 -1.16 -0.47
N THR A 141 4.08 -1.94 0.14
CA THR A 141 4.43 -2.80 1.28
C THR A 141 5.54 -3.78 0.89
N ARG A 142 5.40 -4.47 -0.25
CA ARG A 142 6.39 -5.41 -0.77
C ARG A 142 7.72 -4.73 -1.07
N TRP A 143 7.66 -3.57 -1.72
CA TRP A 143 8.85 -2.81 -2.09
C TRP A 143 9.63 -2.35 -0.85
N ILE A 144 8.94 -1.85 0.19
CA ILE A 144 9.58 -1.47 1.46
C ILE A 144 10.18 -2.69 2.14
N THR A 145 9.46 -3.82 2.19
CA THR A 145 9.96 -5.09 2.75
C THR A 145 11.28 -5.50 2.08
N LEU A 146 11.31 -5.47 0.73
CA LEU A 146 12.52 -5.75 -0.05
C LEU A 146 13.64 -4.76 0.30
N ARG A 147 13.35 -3.45 0.32
CA ARG A 147 14.34 -2.40 0.54
C ARG A 147 14.91 -2.38 1.94
N LEU A 148 14.16 -2.84 2.92
CA LEU A 148 14.64 -2.97 4.30
C LEU A 148 15.33 -4.33 4.57
N GLY A 149 15.42 -5.21 3.59
CA GLY A 149 15.98 -6.54 3.75
C GLY A 149 15.15 -7.43 4.66
N GLU A 150 13.86 -7.11 4.84
CA GLU A 150 12.92 -7.94 5.60
C GLU A 150 12.35 -9.04 4.70
N ASP A 151 11.86 -10.11 5.30
CA ASP A 151 11.30 -11.25 4.60
C ASP A 151 9.76 -11.17 4.52
N GLU A 152 9.20 -11.46 3.34
CA GLU A 152 7.77 -11.67 3.17
C GLU A 152 7.34 -13.01 3.77
N THR A 153 6.44 -13.03 4.76
CA THR A 153 5.88 -14.26 5.29
C THR A 153 4.80 -14.78 4.35
N LEU A 154 5.04 -15.94 3.73
CA LEU A 154 4.09 -16.53 2.80
C LEU A 154 3.00 -17.31 3.51
N TRP A 155 1.76 -17.20 2.99
CA TRP A 155 0.66 -18.02 3.46
C TRP A 155 0.81 -19.48 3.01
N VAL A 156 0.58 -20.40 3.96
CA VAL A 156 0.55 -21.84 3.71
C VAL A 156 -0.86 -22.37 3.96
N PRO A 157 -1.49 -23.07 3.01
CA PRO A 157 -2.82 -23.66 3.17
C PRO A 157 -2.88 -24.59 4.39
N LYS A 158 -4.05 -24.63 5.07
CA LYS A 158 -4.25 -25.44 6.29
C LYS A 158 -3.81 -26.90 6.13
N GLY A 159 -4.08 -27.52 4.98
CA GLY A 159 -3.73 -28.92 4.72
C GLY A 159 -2.24 -29.16 4.38
N LYS A 160 -1.43 -28.10 4.26
CA LYS A 160 0.03 -28.17 3.97
C LYS A 160 0.88 -27.54 5.06
N ARG A 161 0.29 -27.27 6.24
CA ARG A 161 1.00 -26.63 7.37
C ARG A 161 1.69 -27.73 8.17
N ASP A 162 3.01 -27.83 8.00
CA ASP A 162 3.87 -28.41 9.02
C ASP A 162 4.32 -27.32 9.98
N ALA A 163 4.67 -27.70 11.22
CA ALA A 163 5.06 -26.72 12.24
C ALA A 163 6.24 -25.83 11.81
N SER A 164 7.14 -26.37 10.97
CA SER A 164 8.28 -25.64 10.40
C SER A 164 7.94 -24.81 9.15
N ALA A 165 6.86 -25.13 8.45
CA ALA A 165 6.50 -24.45 7.18
C ALA A 165 5.72 -23.16 7.41
N SER A 166 5.10 -22.99 8.57
CA SER A 166 4.33 -21.78 8.90
C SER A 166 5.23 -20.54 9.13
N GLU A 167 6.52 -20.74 9.39
CA GLU A 167 7.51 -19.69 9.59
C GLU A 167 8.41 -19.44 8.37
N MET A 168 8.22 -20.21 7.28
CA MET A 168 9.04 -20.04 6.07
C MET A 168 8.74 -18.69 5.41
N THR A 169 9.76 -17.88 5.31
CA THR A 169 9.76 -16.64 4.58
C THR A 169 10.08 -16.87 3.10
N ARG A 170 9.76 -15.89 2.25
CA ARG A 170 10.09 -15.95 0.82
C ARG A 170 11.59 -16.08 0.57
N ARG A 171 12.42 -15.35 1.36
CA ARG A 171 13.89 -15.37 1.27
C ARG A 171 14.44 -16.75 1.57
N GLN A 172 13.90 -17.45 2.56
CA GLN A 172 14.31 -18.81 2.89
C GLN A 172 14.01 -19.81 1.75
N LYS A 173 12.89 -19.60 1.02
CA LYS A 173 12.56 -20.44 -0.15
C LYS A 173 13.43 -20.18 -1.36
N ALA A 174 13.88 -18.94 -1.56
CA ALA A 174 14.75 -18.57 -2.68
C ALA A 174 16.18 -19.11 -2.55
N ASN A 175 16.59 -19.52 -1.34
CA ASN A 175 17.91 -20.04 -1.02
C ASN A 175 17.95 -21.60 -0.96
N GLN A 176 16.83 -22.27 -1.27
CA GLN A 176 16.71 -23.73 -1.42
C GLN A 176 16.53 -24.13 -2.90
#